data_11f019052f77ca7d4408c5ecca7348bf
#
_entry.id   11f019052f77ca7d4408c5ecca7348bf
#
_cell.length_a   1.000
_cell.length_b   1.000
_cell.length_c   1.000
_cell.angle_alpha   90.00
_cell.angle_beta   90.00
_cell.angle_gamma   90.00
#
_symmetry.space_group_name_H-M   'P 1'
#
loop_
_entity.id
_entity.type
_entity.pdbx_description
1 polymer ?
#
loop_
_entity_poly.entity_id
_entity_poly.type
_entity_poly.pdbx_seq_one_letter_code
_entity_poly.pdbx_strand_id
1 'polypeptide(L)'
;MNIANIKIKESTKLKKILIILNTYDERIALVVNKKGQLIGTITDGDIRRAFLNNADMNEIASNIMNSKPVFFGEKVSKNEIYKLMIKSAITQIP
;
A
#
# COMPACT_ATOMS: atom_id res chain seq x y z
N MET A 1 5.10 15.82 2.14
CA MET A 1 4.55 14.54 1.70
C MET A 1 3.05 14.66 1.46
N ASN A 2 2.57 14.19 0.33
CA ASN A 2 1.14 14.19 0.02
C ASN A 2 0.59 12.75 0.05
N ILE A 3 -0.02 12.39 1.16
CA ILE A 3 -0.56 11.04 1.37
C ILE A 3 -1.64 10.70 0.34
N ALA A 4 -2.39 11.69 -0.14
CA ALA A 4 -3.44 11.45 -1.13
C ALA A 4 -2.90 10.79 -2.41
N ASN A 5 -1.63 11.04 -2.77
CA ASN A 5 -1.04 10.48 -3.98
C ASN A 5 -0.78 8.98 -3.87
N ILE A 6 -0.68 8.44 -2.66
CA ILE A 6 -0.37 7.02 -2.42
C ILE A 6 -1.55 6.23 -1.86
N LYS A 7 -2.70 6.87 -1.65
CA LYS A 7 -3.94 6.18 -1.28
C LYS A 7 -4.55 5.54 -2.51
N ILE A 8 -4.93 4.28 -2.38
CA ILE A 8 -5.57 3.54 -3.46
C ILE A 8 -6.78 2.77 -2.94
N LYS A 9 -7.66 2.40 -3.86
CA LYS A 9 -8.84 1.59 -3.57
C LYS A 9 -8.48 0.11 -3.60
N GLU A 10 -9.33 -0.70 -2.98
CA GLU A 10 -9.19 -2.15 -2.97
C GLU A 10 -9.14 -2.75 -4.39
N SER A 11 -9.83 -2.11 -5.32
CA SER A 11 -9.93 -2.57 -6.71
C SER A 11 -8.84 -2.02 -7.63
N THR A 12 -7.91 -1.25 -7.11
CA THR A 12 -6.82 -0.70 -7.93
C THR A 12 -5.96 -1.83 -8.48
N LYS A 13 -5.68 -1.80 -9.77
CA LYS A 13 -4.90 -2.86 -10.44
C LYS A 13 -3.42 -2.68 -10.21
N LEU A 14 -2.71 -3.80 -10.24
CA LEU A 14 -1.26 -3.86 -10.01
C LEU A 14 -0.48 -2.90 -10.92
N LYS A 15 -0.88 -2.75 -12.17
CA LYS A 15 -0.22 -1.82 -13.08
C LYS A 15 -0.17 -0.39 -12.50
N LYS A 16 -1.30 0.09 -11.97
CA LYS A 16 -1.36 1.43 -11.37
C LYS A 16 -0.56 1.51 -10.08
N ILE A 17 -0.59 0.43 -9.30
CA ILE A 17 0.18 0.37 -8.04
C ILE A 17 1.67 0.49 -8.33
N LEU A 18 2.17 -0.19 -9.35
CA LEU A 18 3.56 -0.09 -9.77
C LEU A 18 3.94 1.33 -10.18
N ILE A 19 3.05 2.00 -10.90
CA ILE A 19 3.27 3.39 -11.30
C ILE A 19 3.40 4.28 -10.06
N ILE A 20 2.52 4.11 -9.08
CA ILE A 20 2.56 4.88 -7.84
C ILE A 20 3.86 4.64 -7.08
N LEU A 21 4.25 3.38 -6.90
CA LEU A 21 5.48 3.05 -6.19
C LEU A 21 6.73 3.59 -6.89
N ASN A 22 6.70 3.66 -8.22
CA ASN A 22 7.82 4.18 -8.99
C ASN A 22 7.84 5.71 -9.04
N THR A 23 6.68 6.36 -8.90
CA THR A 23 6.55 7.81 -9.04
C THR A 23 6.86 8.56 -7.76
N TYR A 24 6.47 8.02 -6.61
CA TYR A 24 6.56 8.71 -5.33
C TYR A 24 7.63 8.09 -4.44
N ASP A 25 8.33 8.95 -3.70
CA ASP A 25 9.48 8.56 -2.87
C ASP A 25 9.09 7.69 -1.68
N GLU A 26 7.83 7.74 -1.26
CA GLU A 26 7.34 6.97 -0.11
C GLU A 26 7.47 5.46 -0.32
N ARG A 27 7.39 5.00 -1.58
CA ARG A 27 7.58 3.59 -1.95
C ARG A 27 6.61 2.65 -1.24
N ILE A 28 5.41 3.14 -0.94
CA ILE A 28 4.34 2.39 -0.30
C ILE A 28 3.01 2.88 -0.86
N ALA A 29 2.04 1.98 -1.02
CA ALA A 29 0.67 2.34 -1.34
C ALA A 29 -0.21 1.99 -0.15
N LEU A 30 -1.14 2.88 0.17
CA LEU A 30 -2.08 2.72 1.29
C LEU A 30 -3.44 2.34 0.73
N VAL A 31 -3.90 1.14 1.05
CA VAL A 31 -5.18 0.63 0.56
C VAL A 31 -6.28 1.03 1.53
N VAL A 32 -7.27 1.75 1.03
CA VAL A 32 -8.40 2.19 1.84
C VAL A 32 -9.70 1.62 1.29
N ASN A 33 -10.66 1.41 2.18
CA ASN A 33 -12.00 0.98 1.79
C ASN A 33 -12.89 2.19 1.46
N LYS A 34 -14.16 1.93 1.15
CA LYS A 34 -15.11 2.99 0.78
C LYS A 34 -15.35 4.00 1.91
N LYS A 35 -15.10 3.60 3.16
CA LYS A 35 -15.26 4.47 4.33
C LYS A 35 -14.00 5.27 4.63
N GLY A 36 -12.94 5.12 3.84
CA GLY A 36 -11.67 5.80 4.06
C GLY A 36 -10.81 5.15 5.14
N GLN A 37 -11.14 3.94 5.56
CA GLN A 37 -10.36 3.22 6.56
C GLN A 37 -9.18 2.52 5.90
N LEU A 38 -8.01 2.57 6.55
CA LEU A 38 -6.84 1.85 6.09
C LEU A 38 -7.04 0.35 6.31
N ILE A 39 -7.00 -0.42 5.22
CA ILE A 39 -7.21 -1.86 5.28
C ILE A 39 -5.99 -2.67 4.86
N GLY A 40 -4.98 -2.03 4.31
CA GLY A 40 -3.78 -2.71 3.91
C GLY A 40 -2.73 -1.76 3.38
N THR A 41 -1.53 -2.29 3.19
CA THR A 41 -0.40 -1.57 2.60
C THR A 41 0.24 -2.44 1.52
N ILE A 42 0.85 -1.81 0.53
CA ILE A 42 1.57 -2.52 -0.53
C ILE A 42 2.94 -1.88 -0.70
N THR A 43 3.96 -2.70 -0.61
CA THR A 43 5.35 -2.31 -0.82
C THR A 43 5.95 -3.12 -1.98
N ASP A 44 7.19 -2.81 -2.36
CA ASP A 44 7.90 -3.57 -3.40
C ASP A 44 7.97 -5.07 -3.06
N GLY A 45 8.15 -5.41 -1.78
CA GLY A 45 8.19 -6.80 -1.35
C GLY A 45 6.87 -7.52 -1.57
N ASP A 46 5.75 -6.85 -1.32
CA ASP A 46 4.42 -7.42 -1.56
C ASP A 46 4.20 -7.69 -3.04
N ILE A 47 4.63 -6.78 -3.90
CA ILE A 47 4.52 -6.94 -5.35
C ILE A 47 5.39 -8.11 -5.83
N ARG A 48 6.61 -8.22 -5.32
CA ARG A 48 7.51 -9.33 -5.68
C ARG A 48 6.88 -10.66 -5.31
N ARG A 49 6.31 -10.78 -4.12
CA ARG A 49 5.62 -12.01 -3.70
C ARG A 49 4.42 -12.30 -4.58
N ALA A 50 3.66 -11.27 -4.96
CA ALA A 50 2.52 -11.45 -5.86
C ALA A 50 2.94 -12.05 -7.20
N PHE A 51 4.01 -11.55 -7.80
CA PHE A 51 4.53 -12.11 -9.06
C PHE A 51 5.02 -13.54 -8.89
N LEU A 52 5.68 -13.86 -7.77
CA LEU A 52 6.10 -15.22 -7.48
C LEU A 52 4.91 -16.18 -7.35
N ASN A 53 3.73 -15.65 -7.01
CA ASN A 53 2.48 -16.39 -6.94
C ASN A 53 1.62 -16.25 -8.19
N ASN A 54 2.25 -15.90 -9.32
CA ASN A 54 1.63 -15.82 -10.64
C ASN A 54 0.62 -14.68 -10.83
N ALA A 55 0.72 -13.63 -10.07
CA ALA A 55 -0.10 -12.44 -10.28
C ALA A 55 0.28 -11.77 -11.60
N ASP A 56 -0.71 -11.17 -12.26
CA ASP A 56 -0.48 -10.36 -13.46
C ASP A 56 -0.86 -8.89 -13.20
N MET A 57 -0.73 -8.07 -14.23
CA MET A 57 -0.99 -6.62 -14.12
C MET A 57 -2.45 -6.26 -13.83
N ASN A 58 -3.36 -7.20 -14.00
CA ASN A 58 -4.78 -7.00 -13.72
C ASN A 58 -5.17 -7.41 -12.30
N GLU A 59 -4.23 -7.96 -11.53
CA GLU A 59 -4.49 -8.31 -10.13
C GLU A 59 -4.83 -7.05 -9.34
N ILE A 60 -5.75 -7.16 -8.38
CA ILE A 60 -6.23 -6.01 -7.60
C ILE A 60 -5.56 -5.92 -6.25
N ALA A 61 -5.54 -4.70 -5.71
CA ALA A 61 -4.85 -4.37 -4.46
C ALA A 61 -5.25 -5.27 -3.29
N SER A 62 -6.55 -5.58 -3.14
CA SER A 62 -7.02 -6.38 -2.02
C SER A 62 -6.42 -7.78 -1.98
N ASN A 63 -5.97 -8.31 -3.13
CA ASN A 63 -5.40 -9.66 -3.20
C ASN A 63 -3.89 -9.70 -2.96
N ILE A 64 -3.21 -8.54 -3.02
CA ILE A 64 -1.75 -8.49 -2.89
C ILE A 64 -1.29 -7.70 -1.67
N MET A 65 -2.18 -6.96 -1.03
CA MET A 65 -1.83 -6.11 0.10
C MET A 65 -1.45 -6.92 1.34
N ASN A 66 -0.61 -6.31 2.18
CA ASN A 66 -0.42 -6.76 3.55
C ASN A 66 -1.59 -6.23 4.37
N SER A 67 -2.42 -7.11 4.89
CA SER A 67 -3.64 -6.75 5.63
C SER A 67 -3.45 -6.72 7.14
N LYS A 68 -2.21 -6.60 7.62
CA LYS A 68 -1.90 -6.55 9.05
C LYS A 68 -1.21 -5.25 9.47
N PRO A 69 -1.63 -4.07 8.98
CA PRO A 69 -1.10 -2.82 9.49
C PRO A 69 -1.65 -2.55 10.89
N VAL A 70 -0.88 -1.78 11.69
CA VAL A 70 -1.22 -1.47 13.08
C VAL A 70 -2.60 -0.82 13.22
N PHE A 71 -3.02 -0.05 12.23
CA PHE A 71 -4.27 0.71 12.27
C PHE A 71 -5.39 0.07 11.45
N PHE A 72 -5.34 -1.24 11.26
CA PHE A 72 -6.32 -1.96 10.45
C PHE A 72 -7.75 -1.70 10.91
N GLY A 73 -8.63 -1.37 9.94
CA GLY A 73 -10.05 -1.18 10.22
C GLY A 73 -10.42 0.17 10.84
N GLU A 74 -9.46 1.02 11.15
CA GLU A 74 -9.71 2.31 11.78
C GLU A 74 -9.42 3.47 10.83
N LYS A 75 -10.11 4.59 11.06
CA LYS A 75 -9.74 5.85 10.44
C LYS A 75 -8.53 6.40 11.16
N VAL A 76 -7.46 6.63 10.43
CA VAL A 76 -6.21 7.09 11.04
C VAL A 76 -5.95 8.55 10.69
N SER A 77 -5.32 9.26 11.62
CA SER A 77 -4.89 10.63 11.38
C SER A 77 -3.74 10.64 10.38
N LYS A 78 -3.51 11.83 9.80
CA LYS A 78 -2.39 12.03 8.89
C LYS A 78 -1.05 11.68 9.54
N ASN A 79 -0.89 12.02 10.82
CA ASN A 79 0.33 11.74 11.57
C ASN A 79 0.54 10.24 11.80
N GLU A 80 -0.54 9.52 12.07
CA GLU A 80 -0.47 8.07 12.27
C GLU A 80 -0.08 7.34 10.97
N ILE A 81 -0.65 7.77 9.85
CA ILE A 81 -0.28 7.24 8.54
C ILE A 81 1.20 7.53 8.25
N TYR A 82 1.65 8.74 8.56
CA TYR A 82 3.04 9.13 8.39
C TYR A 82 3.98 8.24 9.20
N LYS A 83 3.63 7.97 10.46
CA LYS A 83 4.43 7.06 11.31
C LYS A 83 4.48 5.65 10.74
N LEU A 84 3.37 5.16 10.23
CA LEU A 84 3.32 3.84 9.60
C LEU A 84 4.23 3.76 8.38
N MET A 85 4.25 4.81 7.57
CA MET A 85 5.09 4.88 6.39
C MET A 85 6.58 4.89 6.74
N ILE A 86 6.97 5.65 7.76
CA ILE A 86 8.34 5.69 8.26
C ILE A 86 8.76 4.30 8.74
N LYS A 87 7.91 3.65 9.52
CA LYS A 87 8.17 2.30 10.01
C LYS A 87 8.35 1.31 8.87
N SER A 88 7.51 1.38 7.85
CA SER A 88 7.60 0.52 6.68
C SER A 88 8.89 0.76 5.89
N ALA A 89 9.29 2.01 5.74
CA ALA A 89 10.54 2.36 5.06
C ALA A 89 11.76 1.80 5.82
N ILE A 90 11.75 1.89 7.15
CA ILE A 90 12.82 1.36 7.98
C ILE A 90 12.93 -0.16 7.82
N THR A 91 11.82 -0.87 7.81
CA THR A 91 11.82 -2.33 7.68
C THR A 91 12.24 -2.81 6.29
N GLN A 92 12.22 -1.95 5.29
CA GLN A 92 12.64 -2.28 3.93
C GLN A 92 14.13 -2.03 3.68
N ILE A 93 14.82 -1.37 4.58
CA ILE A 93 16.26 -1.13 4.44
C ILE A 93 16.96 -2.44 4.75
N PRO A 94 17.74 -2.98 3.79
CA PRO A 94 18.45 -4.24 3.99
C PRO A 94 19.50 -4.14 5.10
#